data_b6c62e064189be4f4edc2414d6c059e2
#
_entry.id   b6c62e064189be4f4edc2414d6c059e2
#
_cell.length_a   1.000
_cell.length_b   1.000
_cell.length_c   1.000
_cell.angle_alpha   90.00
_cell.angle_beta   90.00
_cell.angle_gamma   90.00
#
_symmetry.space_group_name_H-M   'P 1'
#
loop_
_entity.id
_entity.type
_entity.pdbx_description
1 polymer ?
#
loop_
_entity_poly.entity_id
_entity_poly.type
_entity_poly.pdbx_seq_one_letter_code
_entity_poly.pdbx_strand_id
1 'polypeptide(L)'
;MRRISAMAETYYILIAPHNPNGPIETPVSVHLSAAMPNLLIFEHALSLPWHDRVQIDLVVLKDGYFEFPTPPGLGVELDMDVLNSRCYEPRPHAGVFYYDGGVADV
;
A
#
# COMPACT_ATOMS: atom_id res chain seq x y z
N MET A 1 -4.03 -8.41 -8.23
CA MET A 1 -2.66 -8.76 -7.78
C MET A 1 -2.47 -10.28 -7.60
N ARG A 2 -3.29 -11.02 -6.81
CA ARG A 2 -3.14 -12.47 -6.58
C ARG A 2 -3.02 -13.32 -7.87
N ARG A 3 -3.87 -13.06 -8.89
CA ARG A 3 -3.80 -13.77 -10.18
C ARG A 3 -2.52 -13.46 -10.95
N ILE A 4 -2.05 -12.22 -10.89
CA ILE A 4 -0.78 -11.81 -11.51
C ILE A 4 0.38 -12.53 -10.86
N SER A 5 0.39 -12.59 -9.52
CA SER A 5 1.41 -13.33 -8.76
C SER A 5 1.45 -14.81 -9.15
N ALA A 6 0.30 -15.48 -9.22
CA ALA A 6 0.23 -16.89 -9.62
C ALA A 6 0.70 -17.14 -11.07
N MET A 7 0.41 -16.21 -11.99
CA MET A 7 0.93 -16.30 -13.36
C MET A 7 2.46 -16.10 -13.39
N ALA A 8 2.96 -15.11 -12.65
CA ALA A 8 4.39 -14.82 -12.56
C ALA A 8 5.18 -15.99 -11.93
N GLU A 9 4.60 -16.61 -10.89
CA GLU A 9 5.18 -17.77 -10.21
C GLU A 9 5.48 -18.93 -11.16
N THR A 10 4.60 -19.18 -12.13
CA THR A 10 4.77 -20.22 -13.15
C THR A 10 6.06 -20.03 -13.97
N TYR A 11 6.53 -18.80 -14.08
CA TYR A 11 7.75 -18.42 -14.80
C TYR A 11 8.92 -18.06 -13.87
N TYR A 12 8.82 -18.39 -12.58
CA TYR A 12 9.82 -18.04 -11.56
C TYR A 12 10.10 -16.52 -11.46
N ILE A 13 9.10 -15.69 -11.80
CA ILE A 13 9.19 -14.23 -11.70
C ILE A 13 8.75 -13.82 -10.30
N LEU A 14 9.59 -13.02 -9.65
CA LEU A 14 9.31 -12.45 -8.35
C LEU A 14 8.42 -11.20 -8.48
N ILE A 15 7.63 -10.92 -7.44
CA ILE A 15 6.70 -9.79 -7.38
C ILE A 15 7.14 -8.81 -6.29
N ALA A 16 7.11 -7.53 -6.64
CA ALA A 16 7.25 -6.42 -5.70
C ALA A 16 5.99 -5.55 -5.79
N PRO A 17 5.01 -5.70 -4.90
CA PRO A 17 3.79 -4.92 -4.92
C PRO A 17 4.05 -3.45 -4.69
N HIS A 18 3.52 -2.59 -5.57
CA HIS A 18 3.52 -1.15 -5.41
C HIS A 18 2.45 -0.72 -4.40
N ASN A 19 2.83 0.07 -3.39
CA ASN A 19 1.93 0.52 -2.32
C ASN A 19 2.17 2.00 -1.98
N PRO A 20 1.72 2.93 -2.86
CA PRO A 20 1.92 4.37 -2.68
C PRO A 20 0.76 5.05 -1.94
N ASN A 21 -0.32 4.33 -1.64
CA ASN A 21 -1.59 4.89 -1.23
C ASN A 21 -1.72 4.98 0.31
N GLY A 22 -2.96 5.09 0.75
CA GLY A 22 -3.29 5.43 2.12
C GLY A 22 -3.29 4.26 3.11
N PRO A 23 -3.72 4.56 4.34
CA PRO A 23 -3.58 3.67 5.49
C PRO A 23 -4.34 2.33 5.37
N ILE A 24 -5.38 2.25 4.54
CA ILE A 24 -6.14 0.99 4.35
C ILE A 24 -5.45 0.08 3.33
N GLU A 25 -4.75 0.62 2.35
CA GLU A 25 -4.07 -0.20 1.35
C GLU A 25 -2.92 -1.00 1.94
N THR A 26 -2.19 -0.42 2.87
CA THR A 26 -1.03 -1.09 3.49
C THR A 26 -1.41 -2.43 4.14
N PRO A 27 -2.41 -2.53 5.05
CA PRO A 27 -2.82 -3.82 5.61
C PRO A 27 -3.36 -4.80 4.55
N VAL A 28 -4.11 -4.32 3.55
CA VAL A 28 -4.54 -5.17 2.43
C VAL A 28 -3.35 -5.77 1.69
N SER A 29 -2.36 -4.95 1.41
CA SER A 29 -1.16 -5.36 0.68
C SER A 29 -0.24 -6.25 1.51
N VAL A 30 -0.17 -6.07 2.83
CA VAL A 30 0.55 -6.97 3.75
C VAL A 30 -0.08 -8.36 3.74
N HIS A 31 -1.42 -8.46 3.88
CA HIS A 31 -2.12 -9.74 3.78
C HIS A 31 -1.92 -10.43 2.43
N LEU A 32 -1.99 -9.65 1.36
CA LEU A 32 -1.79 -10.15 0.02
C LEU A 32 -0.36 -10.65 -0.19
N SER A 33 0.62 -9.88 0.28
CA SER A 33 2.05 -10.22 0.20
C SER A 33 2.38 -11.49 0.97
N ALA A 34 1.82 -11.65 2.17
CA ALA A 34 1.99 -12.87 2.96
C ALA A 34 1.43 -14.13 2.29
N ALA A 35 0.48 -13.97 1.36
CA ALA A 35 -0.12 -15.07 0.59
C ALA A 35 0.57 -15.33 -0.77
N MET A 36 1.66 -14.61 -1.08
CA MET A 36 2.40 -14.75 -2.34
C MET A 36 3.73 -15.48 -2.11
N PRO A 37 3.90 -16.73 -2.62
CA PRO A 37 5.15 -17.47 -2.44
C PRO A 37 6.33 -16.87 -3.22
N ASN A 38 6.04 -16.07 -4.25
CA ASN A 38 7.02 -15.38 -5.08
C ASN A 38 7.20 -13.89 -4.74
N LEU A 39 6.91 -13.51 -3.50
CA LEU A 39 7.18 -12.15 -3.02
C LEU A 39 8.70 -11.91 -2.95
N LEU A 40 9.16 -10.85 -3.60
CA LEU A 40 10.55 -10.38 -3.48
C LEU A 40 10.69 -9.41 -2.32
N ILE A 41 9.92 -8.33 -2.38
CA ILE A 41 9.93 -7.22 -1.42
C ILE A 41 8.59 -6.51 -1.49
N PHE A 42 8.19 -5.88 -0.39
CA PHE A 42 7.00 -5.05 -0.35
C PHE A 42 7.41 -3.57 -0.35
N GLU A 43 6.95 -2.82 -1.34
CA GLU A 43 7.14 -1.38 -1.37
C GLU A 43 6.21 -0.69 -0.38
N HIS A 44 6.73 0.28 0.34
CA HIS A 44 5.96 1.12 1.24
C HIS A 44 6.36 2.57 1.07
N ALA A 45 5.43 3.40 0.59
CA ALA A 45 5.59 4.83 0.60
C ALA A 45 5.38 5.37 2.02
N LEU A 46 6.21 6.33 2.42
CA LEU A 46 6.09 6.97 3.73
C LEU A 46 4.68 7.57 3.90
N SER A 47 4.02 7.18 4.97
CA SER A 47 2.71 7.69 5.34
C SER A 47 2.77 9.20 5.60
N LEU A 48 1.72 9.91 5.22
CA LEU A 48 1.52 11.27 5.71
C LEU A 48 1.30 11.22 7.22
N PRO A 49 1.77 12.21 8.00
CA PRO A 49 1.71 12.17 9.47
C PRO A 49 0.31 11.96 10.07
N TRP A 50 -0.74 12.21 9.30
CA TRP A 50 -2.12 12.00 9.73
C TRP A 50 -2.66 10.59 9.39
N HIS A 51 -2.01 9.85 8.49
CA HIS A 51 -2.42 8.50 8.13
C HIS A 51 -2.38 7.56 9.34
N ASP A 52 -1.38 7.72 10.19
CA ASP A 52 -1.23 6.92 11.40
C ASP A 52 -2.33 7.21 12.43
N ARG A 53 -2.91 8.40 12.40
CA ARG A 53 -4.03 8.78 13.29
C ARG A 53 -5.37 8.19 12.85
N VAL A 54 -5.52 7.81 11.59
CA VAL A 54 -6.76 7.22 11.06
C VAL A 54 -6.88 5.75 11.46
N GLN A 55 -5.78 5.10 11.80
CA GLN A 55 -5.78 3.71 12.22
C GLN A 55 -5.66 3.63 13.74
N ILE A 56 -6.60 2.94 14.39
CA ILE A 56 -6.54 2.65 15.82
C ILE A 56 -5.48 1.57 16.08
N ASP A 57 -5.49 0.51 15.26
CA ASP A 57 -4.48 -0.54 15.27
C ASP A 57 -3.59 -0.41 14.03
N LEU A 58 -2.37 0.05 14.24
CA LEU A 58 -1.39 0.26 13.16
C LEU A 58 -0.76 -1.05 12.72
N VAL A 59 -0.64 -1.22 11.40
CA VAL A 59 0.30 -2.21 10.85
C VAL A 59 1.70 -1.64 10.98
N VAL A 60 2.47 -2.17 11.92
CA VAL A 60 3.76 -1.62 12.32
C VAL A 60 4.87 -2.07 11.40
N LEU A 61 5.63 -1.10 10.86
CA LEU A 61 6.92 -1.34 10.20
C LEU A 61 8.02 -1.31 11.27
N LYS A 62 8.69 -2.44 11.48
CA LYS A 62 9.74 -2.58 12.46
C LYS A 62 10.96 -3.27 11.83
N ASP A 63 12.11 -2.67 11.96
CA ASP A 63 13.38 -3.21 11.47
C ASP A 63 13.35 -3.64 9.99
N GLY A 64 12.58 -2.92 9.16
CA GLY A 64 12.41 -3.22 7.74
C GLY A 64 11.36 -4.30 7.42
N TYR A 65 10.60 -4.76 8.40
CA TYR A 65 9.55 -5.76 8.25
C TYR A 65 8.21 -5.24 8.75
N PHE A 66 7.13 -5.62 8.05
CA PHE A 66 5.78 -5.47 8.58
C PHE A 66 5.42 -6.65 9.46
N GLU A 67 4.96 -6.35 10.68
CA GLU A 67 4.35 -7.36 11.53
C GLU A 67 2.98 -7.73 10.95
N PHE A 68 2.70 -9.03 10.83
CA PHE A 68 1.42 -9.49 10.28
C PHE A 68 0.30 -9.21 11.28
N PRO A 69 -0.78 -8.48 10.88
CA PRO A 69 -1.88 -8.17 11.78
C PRO A 69 -2.62 -9.44 12.20
N THR A 70 -2.86 -9.60 13.50
CA THR A 70 -3.52 -10.77 14.09
C THR A 70 -5.01 -10.62 14.30
N PRO A 71 -5.62 -9.41 14.46
CA PRO A 71 -7.06 -9.27 14.58
C PRO A 71 -7.82 -9.74 13.32
N PRO A 72 -9.11 -10.10 13.44
CA PRO A 72 -9.93 -10.53 12.30
C PRO A 72 -10.02 -9.48 11.19
N GLY A 73 -10.26 -9.94 9.96
CA GLY A 73 -10.38 -9.08 8.79
C GLY A 73 -9.02 -8.56 8.32
N LEU A 74 -8.90 -7.27 8.12
CA LEU A 74 -7.64 -6.61 7.75
C LEU A 74 -6.72 -6.36 8.95
N GLY A 75 -7.24 -6.57 10.17
CA GLY A 75 -6.49 -6.32 11.40
C GLY A 75 -6.30 -4.85 11.73
N VAL A 76 -7.09 -3.96 11.14
CA VAL A 76 -7.08 -2.54 11.41
C VAL A 76 -8.49 -2.02 11.65
N GLU A 77 -8.63 -1.09 12.58
CA GLU A 77 -9.84 -0.35 12.84
C GLU A 77 -9.60 1.14 12.51
N LEU A 78 -10.62 1.81 11.98
CA LEU A 78 -10.52 3.21 11.58
C LEU A 78 -11.08 4.13 12.65
N ASP A 79 -10.33 5.19 12.96
CA ASP A 79 -10.84 6.32 13.72
C ASP A 79 -11.71 7.20 12.79
N MET A 80 -13.02 7.01 12.90
CA MET A 80 -14.00 7.73 12.08
C MET A 80 -14.08 9.20 12.40
N ASP A 81 -13.75 9.63 13.63
CA ASP A 81 -13.73 11.04 14.01
C ASP A 81 -12.57 11.76 13.33
N VAL A 82 -11.41 11.15 13.32
CA VAL A 82 -10.24 11.66 12.58
C VAL A 82 -10.54 11.73 11.09
N LEU A 83 -11.14 10.68 10.53
CA LEU A 83 -11.45 10.62 9.10
C LEU A 83 -12.47 11.70 8.71
N ASN A 84 -13.55 11.86 9.46
CA ASN A 84 -14.62 12.84 9.21
C ASN A 84 -14.17 14.28 9.45
N SER A 85 -13.13 14.49 10.26
CA SER A 85 -12.56 15.83 10.47
C SER A 85 -11.76 16.36 9.28
N ARG A 86 -11.50 15.49 8.28
CA ARG A 86 -10.72 15.83 7.09
C ARG A 86 -11.62 16.06 5.89
N CYS A 87 -11.54 17.27 5.32
CA CYS A 87 -12.17 17.54 4.03
C CYS A 87 -11.33 16.91 2.90
N TYR A 88 -12.02 16.43 1.88
CA TYR A 88 -11.35 16.00 0.65
C TYR A 88 -10.68 17.21 -0.03
N GLU A 89 -9.38 17.12 -0.23
CA GLU A 89 -8.61 18.08 -1.00
C GLU A 89 -8.16 17.41 -2.31
N PRO A 90 -8.68 17.86 -3.47
CA PRO A 90 -8.23 17.33 -4.76
C PRO A 90 -6.75 17.67 -4.95
N ARG A 91 -5.93 16.66 -5.17
CA ARG A 91 -4.54 16.85 -5.56
C ARG A 91 -4.43 16.67 -7.07
N PRO A 92 -3.91 17.66 -7.79
CA PRO A 92 -3.63 17.47 -9.20
C PRO A 92 -2.60 16.36 -9.35
N HIS A 93 -2.85 15.46 -10.29
CA HIS A 93 -1.88 14.43 -10.63
C HIS A 93 -0.63 15.12 -11.17
N ALA A 94 0.50 14.93 -10.52
CA ALA A 94 1.78 15.39 -11.01
C ALA A 94 2.19 14.50 -12.18
N GLY A 95 1.66 14.78 -13.37
CA GLY A 95 2.06 14.09 -14.58
C GLY A 95 3.52 14.44 -14.90
N VAL A 96 4.32 13.43 -15.22
CA VAL A 96 5.62 13.64 -15.82
C VAL A 96 5.42 13.72 -17.32
N PHE A 97 5.93 14.78 -17.94
CA PHE A 97 5.77 15.03 -19.36
C PHE A 97 7.15 15.12 -20.03
N TYR A 98 7.22 14.62 -21.26
CA TYR A 98 8.34 14.91 -22.13
C TYR A 98 8.36 16.38 -22.52
N TYR A 99 9.49 16.85 -23.07
CA TYR A 99 9.67 18.25 -23.50
C TYR A 99 8.64 18.69 -24.57
N ASP A 100 8.16 17.76 -25.38
CA ASP A 100 7.12 17.97 -26.40
C ASP A 100 5.67 17.96 -25.84
N GLY A 101 5.52 17.78 -24.53
CA GLY A 101 4.21 17.70 -23.85
C GLY A 101 3.57 16.31 -23.86
N GLY A 102 4.23 15.31 -24.44
CA GLY A 102 3.81 13.91 -24.36
C GLY A 102 3.89 13.37 -22.93
N VAL A 103 2.92 12.54 -22.52
CA VAL A 103 2.95 11.89 -21.20
C VAL A 103 4.12 10.90 -21.15
N ALA A 104 4.99 11.05 -20.15
CA ALA A 104 6.05 10.08 -19.91
C ALA A 104 5.52 8.96 -19.02
N ASP A 105 5.75 7.71 -19.44
CA ASP A 105 5.56 6.55 -18.56
C ASP A 105 6.65 6.55 -17.49
N VAL A 106 6.24 6.42 -16.24
CA VAL A 106 7.09 6.31 -15.05
C VAL A 106 6.80 5.01 -14.33
#